data_b5eef2820a0da8398fb56756879c8fbb
#
_entry.id   b5eef2820a0da8398fb56756879c8fbb
#
_cell.length_a   1.000
_cell.length_b   1.000
_cell.length_c   1.000
_cell.angle_alpha   90.00
_cell.angle_beta   90.00
_cell.angle_gamma   90.00
#
_symmetry.space_group_name_H-M   'P 1'
#
loop_
_entity.id
_entity.type
_entity.pdbx_description
1 polymer ?
#
loop_
_entity_poly.entity_id
_entity_poly.type
_entity_poly.pdbx_seq_one_letter_code
_entity_poly.pdbx_strand_id
1 'polypeptide(L)'
;MRSALILSLLSDDLLERILDSLSDDSDRKSFRATCKAFHGVELGHRTRLKFLRPEFIPVLLRNYKRVDTLDFSVCPRIYDGTISALLNNVSCSGWSRRVRSVVLCRTASLRFHGLEVLVGSCPGLQSVDVSHCYQFGDREAAALSCGAELREVKMDKCLRVTDVGLAKIAIGCEKLEKISLKWCLEITDLGIDLLSKKCLHLKHLSISYLKVNNL
;
A
#
# COMPACT_ATOMS: atom_id res chain seq x y z
N MET A 1 -28.22 -24.81 22.01
CA MET A 1 -27.93 -24.23 23.34
C MET A 1 -26.47 -24.28 23.79
N ARG A 2 -25.59 -25.18 23.29
CA ARG A 2 -24.15 -25.23 23.69
C ARG A 2 -23.27 -24.11 23.11
N SER A 3 -23.60 -23.53 21.95
CA SER A 3 -22.81 -22.48 21.35
C SER A 3 -22.89 -21.11 22.06
N ALA A 4 -23.97 -20.81 22.76
CA ALA A 4 -24.11 -19.58 23.52
C ALA A 4 -23.20 -19.56 24.77
N LEU A 5 -22.88 -20.73 25.36
CA LEU A 5 -22.03 -20.82 26.54
C LEU A 5 -20.55 -20.52 26.23
N ILE A 6 -20.06 -20.94 25.05
CA ILE A 6 -18.68 -20.69 24.64
C ILE A 6 -18.44 -19.19 24.39
N LEU A 7 -19.43 -18.53 23.81
CA LEU A 7 -19.33 -17.08 23.52
C LEU A 7 -19.35 -16.21 24.76
N SER A 8 -20.03 -16.66 25.84
CA SER A 8 -20.04 -15.95 27.14
C SER A 8 -18.74 -16.12 27.93
N LEU A 9 -17.92 -17.11 27.58
CA LEU A 9 -16.63 -17.41 28.22
C LEU A 9 -15.43 -16.77 27.50
N LEU A 10 -15.60 -16.44 26.22
CA LEU A 10 -14.53 -15.83 25.40
C LEU A 10 -14.72 -14.32 25.38
N SER A 11 -13.82 -13.60 26.05
CA SER A 11 -13.74 -12.13 25.90
C SER A 11 -13.22 -11.74 24.52
N ASP A 12 -13.51 -10.50 24.09
CA ASP A 12 -13.00 -9.97 22.82
C ASP A 12 -11.46 -10.02 22.75
N ASP A 13 -10.77 -9.80 23.87
CA ASP A 13 -9.30 -9.90 23.97
C ASP A 13 -8.79 -11.31 23.67
N LEU A 14 -9.50 -12.35 24.13
CA LEU A 14 -9.14 -13.73 23.81
C LEU A 14 -9.38 -14.04 22.33
N LEU A 15 -10.46 -13.52 21.77
CA LEU A 15 -10.76 -13.67 20.34
C LEU A 15 -9.74 -12.94 19.48
N GLU A 16 -9.28 -11.74 19.87
CA GLU A 16 -8.18 -11.03 19.20
C GLU A 16 -6.88 -11.83 19.23
N ARG A 17 -6.52 -12.41 20.39
CA ARG A 17 -5.33 -13.29 20.50
C ARG A 17 -5.41 -14.54 19.64
N ILE A 18 -6.61 -15.13 19.52
CA ILE A 18 -6.83 -16.23 18.58
C ILE A 18 -6.60 -15.76 17.15
N LEU A 19 -7.15 -14.60 16.75
CA LEU A 19 -6.95 -14.03 15.43
C LEU A 19 -5.47 -13.75 15.12
N ASP A 20 -4.70 -13.30 16.11
CA ASP A 20 -3.26 -13.07 15.97
C ASP A 20 -2.49 -14.37 15.71
N SER A 21 -2.97 -15.49 16.26
CA SER A 21 -2.36 -16.80 16.03
C SER A 21 -2.70 -17.41 14.68
N LEU A 22 -3.75 -16.92 14.00
CA LEU A 22 -4.16 -17.41 12.68
C LEU A 22 -3.33 -16.74 11.58
N SER A 23 -2.39 -17.50 11.03
CA SER A 23 -1.52 -17.03 9.92
C SER A 23 -2.15 -17.20 8.54
N ASP A 24 -3.10 -18.13 8.38
CA ASP A 24 -3.74 -18.42 7.10
C ASP A 24 -5.03 -17.60 6.90
N ASP A 25 -5.17 -17.02 5.71
CA ASP A 25 -6.38 -16.30 5.26
C ASP A 25 -7.63 -17.21 5.25
N SER A 26 -7.48 -18.52 5.02
CA SER A 26 -8.57 -19.49 5.05
C SER A 26 -9.12 -19.65 6.47
N ASP A 27 -8.23 -19.77 7.45
CA ASP A 27 -8.60 -19.90 8.87
C ASP A 27 -9.27 -18.62 9.39
N ARG A 28 -8.76 -17.45 8.99
CA ARG A 28 -9.40 -16.16 9.28
C ARG A 28 -10.79 -16.02 8.67
N LYS A 29 -11.00 -16.55 7.45
CA LYS A 29 -12.34 -16.60 6.83
C LYS A 29 -13.29 -17.52 7.60
N SER A 30 -12.80 -18.70 8.02
CA SER A 30 -13.56 -19.66 8.81
C SER A 30 -13.93 -19.08 10.18
N PHE A 31 -12.98 -18.42 10.86
CA PHE A 31 -13.22 -17.69 12.09
C PHE A 31 -14.35 -16.68 11.93
N ARG A 32 -14.26 -15.79 10.95
CA ARG A 32 -15.28 -14.77 10.66
C ARG A 32 -16.65 -15.36 10.36
N ALA A 33 -16.72 -16.53 9.72
CA ALA A 33 -17.97 -17.20 9.35
C ALA A 33 -18.63 -17.92 10.51
N THR A 34 -17.98 -18.08 11.66
CA THR A 34 -18.47 -18.86 12.79
C THR A 34 -19.73 -18.25 13.41
N CYS A 35 -19.70 -16.96 13.74
CA CYS A 35 -20.87 -16.26 14.27
C CYS A 35 -20.68 -14.72 14.20
N LYS A 36 -21.75 -13.97 14.56
CA LYS A 36 -21.73 -12.48 14.51
C LYS A 36 -20.70 -11.87 15.46
N ALA A 37 -20.44 -12.46 16.63
CA ALA A 37 -19.43 -11.96 17.57
C ALA A 37 -18.03 -12.10 16.98
N PHE A 38 -17.66 -13.27 16.47
CA PHE A 38 -16.39 -13.51 15.80
C PHE A 38 -16.21 -12.58 14.56
N HIS A 39 -17.28 -12.38 13.80
CA HIS A 39 -17.27 -11.41 12.70
C HIS A 39 -17.01 -9.98 13.18
N GLY A 40 -17.63 -9.57 14.29
CA GLY A 40 -17.42 -8.24 14.88
C GLY A 40 -15.99 -8.01 15.34
N VAL A 41 -15.40 -8.98 16.02
CA VAL A 41 -13.99 -8.93 16.45
C VAL A 41 -13.05 -8.86 15.24
N GLU A 42 -13.27 -9.69 14.20
CA GLU A 42 -12.46 -9.65 12.98
C GLU A 42 -12.56 -8.29 12.25
N LEU A 43 -13.75 -7.70 12.19
CA LEU A 43 -13.94 -6.34 11.63
C LEU A 43 -13.13 -5.29 12.38
N GLY A 44 -13.08 -5.38 13.71
CA GLY A 44 -12.31 -4.47 14.56
C GLY A 44 -10.81 -4.70 14.50
N HIS A 45 -10.38 -5.91 14.21
CA HIS A 45 -8.96 -6.31 14.26
C HIS A 45 -8.22 -6.14 12.92
N ARG A 46 -8.93 -6.20 11.80
CA ARG A 46 -8.30 -6.19 10.47
C ARG A 46 -7.66 -4.85 10.13
N THR A 47 -6.36 -4.87 9.82
CA THR A 47 -5.57 -3.69 9.42
C THR A 47 -5.32 -3.65 7.91
N ARG A 48 -5.34 -4.79 7.20
CA ARG A 48 -5.11 -4.87 5.75
C ARG A 48 -6.38 -5.30 5.02
N LEU A 49 -6.76 -4.53 3.99
CA LEU A 49 -7.84 -4.88 3.07
C LEU A 49 -7.28 -5.11 1.67
N LYS A 50 -7.57 -6.28 1.13
CA LYS A 50 -7.30 -6.63 -0.27
C LYS A 50 -8.59 -6.53 -1.07
N PHE A 51 -8.57 -5.69 -2.10
CA PHE A 51 -9.75 -5.39 -2.91
C PHE A 51 -9.77 -6.25 -4.17
N LEU A 52 -10.90 -6.91 -4.41
CA LEU A 52 -11.15 -7.67 -5.64
C LEU A 52 -11.90 -6.85 -6.67
N ARG A 53 -12.75 -5.93 -6.21
CA ARG A 53 -13.60 -5.08 -7.05
C ARG A 53 -13.70 -3.68 -6.47
N PRO A 54 -13.58 -2.63 -7.30
CA PRO A 54 -13.60 -1.25 -6.81
C PRO A 54 -14.94 -0.83 -6.20
N GLU A 55 -16.06 -1.43 -6.63
CA GLU A 55 -17.41 -1.07 -6.17
C GLU A 55 -17.60 -1.31 -4.66
N PHE A 56 -16.87 -2.27 -4.08
CA PHE A 56 -16.97 -2.60 -2.66
C PHE A 56 -16.06 -1.77 -1.75
N ILE A 57 -15.12 -1.00 -2.31
CA ILE A 57 -14.13 -0.25 -1.51
C ILE A 57 -14.81 0.69 -0.50
N PRO A 58 -15.83 1.53 -0.87
CA PRO A 58 -16.46 2.44 0.07
C PRO A 58 -17.11 1.74 1.26
N VAL A 59 -17.80 0.61 0.99
CA VAL A 59 -18.47 -0.19 2.03
C VAL A 59 -17.47 -0.84 2.96
N LEU A 60 -16.39 -1.41 2.42
CA LEU A 60 -15.33 -2.04 3.20
C LEU A 60 -14.61 -1.01 4.08
N LEU A 61 -14.21 0.14 3.54
CA LEU A 61 -13.56 1.19 4.32
C LEU A 61 -14.47 1.81 5.42
N ARG A 62 -15.78 1.76 5.21
CA ARG A 62 -16.75 2.17 6.24
C ARG A 62 -16.83 1.17 7.38
N ASN A 63 -16.78 -0.13 7.08
CA ASN A 63 -16.93 -1.20 8.05
C ASN A 63 -15.64 -1.49 8.83
N TYR A 64 -14.49 -1.48 8.16
CA TYR A 64 -13.19 -1.78 8.76
C TYR A 64 -12.50 -0.52 9.26
N LYS A 65 -12.60 -0.24 10.57
CA LYS A 65 -12.16 1.03 11.18
C LYS A 65 -10.66 1.10 11.46
N ARG A 66 -9.96 -0.04 11.57
CA ARG A 66 -8.53 -0.11 11.91
C ARG A 66 -7.61 -0.30 10.69
N VAL A 67 -8.17 -0.23 9.49
CA VAL A 67 -7.40 -0.43 8.25
C VAL A 67 -6.39 0.68 8.05
N ASP A 68 -5.15 0.29 7.89
CA ASP A 68 -3.98 1.11 7.56
C ASP A 68 -3.31 0.70 6.23
N THR A 69 -3.62 -0.50 5.74
CA THR A 69 -3.05 -1.05 4.51
C THR A 69 -4.12 -1.34 3.46
N LEU A 70 -4.01 -0.69 2.30
CA LEU A 70 -4.89 -0.90 1.15
C LEU A 70 -4.15 -1.71 0.08
N ASP A 71 -4.68 -2.86 -0.28
CA ASP A 71 -4.09 -3.75 -1.27
C ASP A 71 -4.97 -3.86 -2.52
N PHE A 72 -4.52 -3.25 -3.59
CA PHE A 72 -5.17 -3.26 -4.91
C PHE A 72 -4.53 -4.25 -5.90
N SER A 73 -3.58 -5.08 -5.47
CA SER A 73 -2.77 -5.94 -6.36
C SER A 73 -3.56 -6.92 -7.24
N VAL A 74 -4.79 -7.22 -6.86
CA VAL A 74 -5.71 -8.09 -7.60
C VAL A 74 -6.97 -7.35 -8.09
N CYS A 75 -7.01 -6.04 -7.99
CA CYS A 75 -8.14 -5.23 -8.42
C CYS A 75 -7.93 -4.76 -9.87
N PRO A 76 -8.62 -5.35 -10.87
CA PRO A 76 -8.28 -5.17 -12.29
C PRO A 76 -8.65 -3.80 -12.86
N ARG A 77 -9.48 -3.03 -12.16
CA ARG A 77 -10.08 -1.78 -12.67
C ARG A 77 -9.83 -0.60 -11.75
N ILE A 78 -8.60 -0.46 -11.26
CA ILE A 78 -8.17 0.73 -10.54
C ILE A 78 -7.58 1.72 -11.55
N TYR A 79 -8.25 2.86 -11.73
CA TYR A 79 -7.81 3.98 -12.56
C TYR A 79 -8.05 5.29 -11.81
N ASP A 80 -7.55 6.40 -12.33
CA ASP A 80 -7.57 7.70 -11.66
C ASP A 80 -8.96 8.12 -11.20
N GLY A 81 -9.98 7.93 -12.04
CA GLY A 81 -11.37 8.23 -11.70
C GLY A 81 -11.91 7.39 -10.53
N THR A 82 -11.45 6.14 -10.37
CA THR A 82 -11.84 5.29 -9.25
C THR A 82 -11.29 5.86 -7.93
N ILE A 83 -10.04 6.32 -7.93
CA ILE A 83 -9.41 6.91 -6.75
C ILE A 83 -10.11 8.23 -6.39
N SER A 84 -10.38 9.09 -7.37
CA SER A 84 -11.08 10.36 -7.15
C SER A 84 -12.50 10.14 -6.60
N ALA A 85 -13.24 9.19 -7.17
CA ALA A 85 -14.57 8.83 -6.68
C ALA A 85 -14.55 8.26 -5.27
N LEU A 86 -13.55 7.44 -4.95
CA LEU A 86 -13.34 6.89 -3.61
C LEU A 86 -13.14 8.00 -2.58
N LEU A 87 -12.27 8.94 -2.87
CA LEU A 87 -11.95 10.05 -1.95
C LEU A 87 -13.15 10.98 -1.75
N ASN A 88 -13.90 11.27 -2.80
CA ASN A 88 -15.09 12.11 -2.72
C ASN A 88 -16.23 11.45 -1.92
N ASN A 89 -16.43 10.13 -2.07
CA ASN A 89 -17.53 9.41 -1.43
C ASN A 89 -17.24 8.98 0.02
N VAL A 90 -15.97 8.81 0.39
CA VAL A 90 -15.56 8.26 1.70
C VAL A 90 -14.84 9.31 2.56
N SER A 91 -14.80 10.57 2.13
CA SER A 91 -14.15 11.68 2.83
C SER A 91 -14.61 11.85 4.29
N CYS A 92 -15.84 11.47 4.62
CA CYS A 92 -16.39 11.56 5.97
C CYS A 92 -15.89 10.45 6.92
N SER A 93 -15.23 9.40 6.44
CA SER A 93 -14.85 8.24 7.29
C SER A 93 -13.47 8.36 7.94
N GLY A 94 -12.67 9.35 7.57
CA GLY A 94 -11.32 9.56 8.10
C GLY A 94 -10.32 8.42 7.81
N TRP A 95 -10.65 7.51 6.88
CA TRP A 95 -9.79 6.38 6.52
C TRP A 95 -8.44 6.82 5.96
N SER A 96 -8.42 7.86 5.13
CA SER A 96 -7.21 8.36 4.47
C SER A 96 -6.14 8.81 5.46
N ARG A 97 -6.52 9.35 6.61
CA ARG A 97 -5.59 9.73 7.67
C ARG A 97 -4.95 8.53 8.39
N ARG A 98 -5.62 7.37 8.34
CA ARG A 98 -5.11 6.13 8.97
C ARG A 98 -4.22 5.33 8.04
N VAL A 99 -4.38 5.49 6.73
CA VAL A 99 -3.62 4.71 5.74
C VAL A 99 -2.13 5.00 5.87
N ARG A 100 -1.37 3.93 6.02
CA ARG A 100 0.09 3.91 6.12
C ARG A 100 0.74 3.19 4.95
N SER A 101 0.01 2.26 4.33
CA SER A 101 0.56 1.45 3.24
C SER A 101 -0.44 1.26 2.11
N VAL A 102 0.04 1.39 0.87
CA VAL A 102 -0.76 1.13 -0.34
C VAL A 102 0.01 0.20 -1.27
N VAL A 103 -0.63 -0.90 -1.66
CA VAL A 103 -0.08 -1.87 -2.60
C VAL A 103 -0.83 -1.77 -3.91
N LEU A 104 -0.13 -1.34 -4.95
CA LEU A 104 -0.61 -1.11 -6.32
C LEU A 104 0.07 -2.03 -7.34
N CYS A 105 0.67 -3.13 -6.88
CA CYS A 105 1.36 -4.06 -7.76
C CYS A 105 0.49 -4.48 -8.94
N ARG A 106 1.06 -4.44 -10.16
CA ARG A 106 0.38 -4.86 -11.40
C ARG A 106 -0.83 -4.01 -11.80
N THR A 107 -1.07 -2.85 -11.18
CA THR A 107 -2.14 -1.93 -11.59
C THR A 107 -1.68 -1.10 -12.79
N ALA A 108 -2.01 -1.55 -13.98
CA ALA A 108 -1.56 -0.88 -15.22
C ALA A 108 -2.34 0.41 -15.54
N SER A 109 -3.50 0.60 -14.95
CA SER A 109 -4.46 1.67 -15.33
C SER A 109 -4.44 2.89 -14.42
N LEU A 110 -3.75 2.84 -13.29
CA LEU A 110 -3.58 3.99 -12.41
C LEU A 110 -2.39 4.83 -12.91
N ARG A 111 -2.64 6.10 -13.17
CA ARG A 111 -1.67 7.05 -13.71
C ARG A 111 -1.28 8.09 -12.68
N PHE A 112 -0.44 9.03 -13.09
CA PHE A 112 0.14 10.05 -12.22
C PHE A 112 -0.92 10.86 -11.47
N HIS A 113 -2.02 11.22 -12.11
CA HIS A 113 -3.06 12.04 -11.48
C HIS A 113 -3.76 11.30 -10.33
N GLY A 114 -4.14 10.04 -10.54
CA GLY A 114 -4.73 9.22 -9.47
C GLY A 114 -3.76 8.96 -8.30
N LEU A 115 -2.46 8.80 -8.61
CA LEU A 115 -1.43 8.67 -7.59
C LEU A 115 -1.24 9.95 -6.79
N GLU A 116 -1.18 11.11 -7.45
CA GLU A 116 -1.06 12.43 -6.83
C GLU A 116 -2.22 12.69 -5.85
N VAL A 117 -3.44 12.43 -6.30
CA VAL A 117 -4.64 12.57 -5.48
C VAL A 117 -4.63 11.59 -4.30
N LEU A 118 -4.21 10.34 -4.50
CA LEU A 118 -4.12 9.33 -3.45
C LEU A 118 -3.08 9.71 -2.39
N VAL A 119 -1.87 10.05 -2.82
CA VAL A 119 -0.75 10.44 -1.93
C VAL A 119 -1.09 11.71 -1.16
N GLY A 120 -1.61 12.72 -1.84
CA GLY A 120 -2.00 13.99 -1.21
C GLY A 120 -3.14 13.85 -0.21
N SER A 121 -4.02 12.85 -0.39
CA SER A 121 -5.14 12.59 0.53
C SER A 121 -4.77 11.71 1.72
N CYS A 122 -3.61 11.05 1.69
CA CYS A 122 -3.13 10.15 2.73
C CYS A 122 -1.89 10.73 3.43
N PRO A 123 -2.02 11.75 4.31
CA PRO A 123 -0.89 12.48 4.87
C PRO A 123 0.05 11.64 5.74
N GLY A 124 -0.40 10.48 6.18
CA GLY A 124 0.41 9.54 6.95
C GLY A 124 0.96 8.36 6.16
N LEU A 125 0.94 8.40 4.83
CA LEU A 125 1.37 7.31 3.97
C LEU A 125 2.88 7.09 4.09
N GLN A 126 3.27 5.87 4.46
CA GLN A 126 4.67 5.50 4.73
C GLN A 126 5.23 4.48 3.74
N SER A 127 4.37 3.66 3.14
CA SER A 127 4.82 2.60 2.22
C SER A 127 3.96 2.56 0.97
N VAL A 128 4.61 2.50 -0.19
CA VAL A 128 3.95 2.32 -1.49
C VAL A 128 4.67 1.23 -2.28
N ASP A 129 3.90 0.27 -2.79
CA ASP A 129 4.40 -0.78 -3.66
C ASP A 129 3.71 -0.68 -5.03
N VAL A 130 4.47 -0.24 -6.03
CA VAL A 130 4.06 -0.15 -7.44
C VAL A 130 4.79 -1.17 -8.31
N SER A 131 5.33 -2.21 -7.73
CA SER A 131 6.09 -3.25 -8.45
C SER A 131 5.26 -3.86 -9.58
N HIS A 132 5.92 -4.20 -10.68
CA HIS A 132 5.30 -4.75 -11.89
C HIS A 132 4.27 -3.83 -12.58
N CYS A 133 4.31 -2.53 -12.30
CA CYS A 133 3.53 -1.53 -13.03
C CYS A 133 4.33 -1.07 -14.26
N TYR A 134 4.29 -1.81 -15.34
CA TYR A 134 5.12 -1.58 -16.55
C TYR A 134 4.90 -0.20 -17.21
N GLN A 135 3.80 0.46 -16.91
CA GLN A 135 3.49 1.81 -17.40
C GLN A 135 3.89 2.92 -16.41
N PHE A 136 4.34 2.54 -15.22
CA PHE A 136 4.81 3.46 -14.21
C PHE A 136 6.15 4.06 -14.66
N GLY A 137 6.19 5.38 -14.80
CA GLY A 137 7.35 6.12 -15.27
C GLY A 137 7.65 7.35 -14.41
N ASP A 138 8.39 8.29 -14.96
CA ASP A 138 8.88 9.47 -14.23
C ASP A 138 7.78 10.41 -13.74
N ARG A 139 6.64 10.46 -14.44
CA ARG A 139 5.47 11.25 -13.99
C ARG A 139 4.82 10.65 -12.77
N GLU A 140 4.65 9.34 -12.76
CA GLU A 140 4.11 8.60 -11.64
C GLU A 140 5.07 8.63 -10.44
N ALA A 141 6.37 8.56 -10.68
CA ALA A 141 7.40 8.75 -9.66
C ALA A 141 7.36 10.16 -9.05
N ALA A 142 7.15 11.19 -9.88
CA ALA A 142 6.95 12.56 -9.42
C ALA A 142 5.69 12.70 -8.53
N ALA A 143 4.61 12.00 -8.83
CA ALA A 143 3.41 12.00 -7.99
C ALA A 143 3.69 11.38 -6.61
N LEU A 144 4.51 10.31 -6.52
CA LEU A 144 4.94 9.75 -5.24
C LEU A 144 5.80 10.70 -4.42
N SER A 145 6.57 11.58 -5.06
CA SER A 145 7.44 12.54 -4.37
C SER A 145 6.68 13.58 -3.51
N CYS A 146 5.35 13.69 -3.69
CA CYS A 146 4.49 14.51 -2.83
C CYS A 146 4.25 13.87 -1.45
N GLY A 147 4.65 12.63 -1.24
CA GLY A 147 4.46 11.88 0.01
C GLY A 147 5.56 12.15 1.04
N ALA A 148 5.47 13.24 1.80
CA ALA A 148 6.49 13.66 2.76
C ALA A 148 6.80 12.64 3.88
N GLU A 149 5.87 11.71 4.17
CA GLU A 149 6.04 10.67 5.19
C GLU A 149 6.47 9.32 4.61
N LEU A 150 6.74 9.24 3.30
CA LEU A 150 7.16 7.98 2.67
C LEU A 150 8.51 7.51 3.20
N ARG A 151 8.52 6.25 3.68
CA ARG A 151 9.68 5.54 4.20
C ARG A 151 10.07 4.33 3.37
N GLU A 152 9.11 3.75 2.66
CA GLU A 152 9.34 2.58 1.83
C GLU A 152 8.68 2.73 0.47
N VAL A 153 9.46 2.55 -0.59
CA VAL A 153 8.97 2.54 -1.98
C VAL A 153 9.49 1.30 -2.69
N LYS A 154 8.57 0.51 -3.27
CA LYS A 154 8.92 -0.63 -4.12
C LYS A 154 8.47 -0.34 -5.54
N MET A 155 9.43 -0.39 -6.48
CA MET A 155 9.23 -0.12 -7.90
C MET A 155 9.85 -1.21 -8.78
N ASP A 156 9.88 -2.46 -8.28
CA ASP A 156 10.49 -3.56 -9.03
C ASP A 156 9.80 -3.73 -10.39
N LYS A 157 10.59 -3.83 -11.46
CA LYS A 157 10.11 -3.95 -12.85
C LYS A 157 9.27 -2.76 -13.35
N CYS A 158 9.48 -1.58 -12.81
CA CYS A 158 8.95 -0.34 -13.39
C CYS A 158 9.89 0.11 -14.53
N LEU A 159 9.67 -0.44 -15.72
CA LEU A 159 10.61 -0.34 -16.85
C LEU A 159 10.73 1.07 -17.48
N ARG A 160 9.87 2.01 -17.09
CA ARG A 160 9.82 3.38 -17.66
C ARG A 160 10.30 4.43 -16.66
N VAL A 161 10.74 4.01 -15.48
CA VAL A 161 11.37 4.93 -14.51
C VAL A 161 12.83 5.09 -14.89
N THR A 162 13.24 6.35 -15.06
CA THR A 162 14.63 6.73 -15.34
C THR A 162 15.25 7.41 -14.11
N ASP A 163 16.49 7.86 -14.25
CA ASP A 163 17.16 8.69 -13.23
C ASP A 163 16.36 9.94 -12.88
N VAL A 164 15.57 10.48 -13.81
CA VAL A 164 14.71 11.65 -13.59
C VAL A 164 13.61 11.34 -12.56
N GLY A 165 12.91 10.22 -12.72
CA GLY A 165 11.89 9.78 -11.78
C GLY A 165 12.47 9.46 -10.41
N LEU A 166 13.63 8.78 -10.38
CA LEU A 166 14.33 8.49 -9.14
C LEU A 166 14.79 9.76 -8.41
N ALA A 167 15.28 10.76 -9.17
CA ALA A 167 15.64 12.06 -8.62
C ALA A 167 14.46 12.76 -7.95
N LYS A 168 13.27 12.72 -8.56
CA LYS A 168 12.05 13.29 -7.97
C LYS A 168 11.72 12.65 -6.63
N ILE A 169 11.78 11.33 -6.54
CA ILE A 169 11.55 10.58 -5.29
C ILE A 169 12.62 10.95 -4.27
N ALA A 170 13.90 10.98 -4.65
CA ALA A 170 15.00 11.30 -3.75
C ALA A 170 14.90 12.72 -3.16
N ILE A 171 14.37 13.68 -3.92
CA ILE A 171 14.18 15.06 -3.46
C ILE A 171 12.93 15.21 -2.58
N GLY A 172 11.82 14.56 -2.96
CA GLY A 172 10.54 14.75 -2.27
C GLY A 172 10.31 13.84 -1.06
N CYS A 173 11.00 12.70 -1.00
CA CYS A 173 10.83 11.71 0.08
C CYS A 173 12.05 11.71 1.02
N GLU A 174 12.24 12.80 1.77
CA GLU A 174 13.39 12.97 2.67
C GLU A 174 13.50 11.88 3.75
N LYS A 175 12.37 11.28 4.15
CA LYS A 175 12.29 10.24 5.18
C LYS A 175 12.46 8.81 4.63
N LEU A 176 12.87 8.67 3.37
CA LEU A 176 12.97 7.36 2.72
C LEU A 176 14.02 6.48 3.39
N GLU A 177 13.59 5.32 3.88
CA GLU A 177 14.43 4.33 4.57
C GLU A 177 14.69 3.10 3.71
N LYS A 178 13.73 2.76 2.83
CA LYS A 178 13.81 1.55 2.00
C LYS A 178 13.34 1.82 0.59
N ILE A 179 14.13 1.39 -0.39
CA ILE A 179 13.73 1.43 -1.79
C ILE A 179 14.14 0.15 -2.51
N SER A 180 13.25 -0.37 -3.34
CA SER A 180 13.52 -1.50 -4.23
C SER A 180 13.30 -1.10 -5.68
N LEU A 181 14.35 -1.28 -6.49
CA LEU A 181 14.46 -0.86 -7.89
C LEU A 181 14.86 -2.05 -8.79
N LYS A 182 14.59 -3.28 -8.37
CA LYS A 182 15.00 -4.47 -9.12
C LYS A 182 14.40 -4.46 -10.52
N TRP A 183 15.22 -4.71 -11.53
CA TRP A 183 14.80 -4.72 -12.93
C TRP A 183 14.29 -3.37 -13.46
N CYS A 184 14.66 -2.25 -12.86
CA CYS A 184 14.41 -0.91 -13.41
C CYS A 184 15.52 -0.54 -14.38
N LEU A 185 15.42 -1.00 -15.62
CA LEU A 185 16.52 -1.05 -16.59
C LEU A 185 16.98 0.33 -17.10
N GLU A 186 16.22 1.40 -16.88
CA GLU A 186 16.55 2.75 -17.29
C GLU A 186 17.17 3.60 -16.16
N ILE A 187 17.38 3.00 -14.98
CA ILE A 187 18.11 3.63 -13.86
C ILE A 187 19.58 3.31 -14.00
N THR A 188 20.41 4.35 -13.89
CA THR A 188 21.88 4.29 -14.02
C THR A 188 22.56 4.67 -12.70
N ASP A 189 23.89 4.69 -12.71
CA ASP A 189 24.70 5.11 -11.56
C ASP A 189 24.40 6.56 -11.14
N LEU A 190 24.01 7.44 -12.07
CA LEU A 190 23.65 8.83 -11.77
C LEU A 190 22.44 8.91 -10.83
N GLY A 191 21.41 8.12 -11.08
CA GLY A 191 20.23 8.07 -10.23
C GLY A 191 20.55 7.53 -8.84
N ILE A 192 21.39 6.49 -8.75
CA ILE A 192 21.82 5.90 -7.48
C ILE A 192 22.71 6.85 -6.69
N ASP A 193 23.64 7.55 -7.34
CA ASP A 193 24.49 8.56 -6.70
C ASP A 193 23.63 9.69 -6.12
N LEU A 194 22.66 10.20 -6.89
CA LEU A 194 21.75 11.23 -6.40
C LEU A 194 20.87 10.74 -5.22
N LEU A 195 20.37 9.51 -5.30
CA LEU A 195 19.60 8.89 -4.22
C LEU A 195 20.43 8.83 -2.92
N SER A 196 21.68 8.40 -3.01
CA SER A 196 22.58 8.30 -1.86
C SER A 196 22.88 9.66 -1.21
N LYS A 197 22.97 10.71 -2.02
CA LYS A 197 23.22 12.09 -1.56
C LYS A 197 22.01 12.77 -0.94
N LYS A 198 20.79 12.38 -1.34
CA LYS A 198 19.55 13.03 -0.89
C LYS A 198 18.81 12.27 0.20
N CYS A 199 18.79 10.95 0.14
CA CYS A 199 18.08 10.11 1.12
C CYS A 199 18.99 9.70 2.26
N LEU A 200 19.27 10.62 3.17
CA LEU A 200 20.22 10.40 4.30
C LEU A 200 19.74 9.37 5.32
N HIS A 201 18.46 9.01 5.31
CA HIS A 201 17.87 7.98 6.17
C HIS A 201 17.79 6.59 5.52
N LEU A 202 18.32 6.43 4.30
CA LEU A 202 18.24 5.18 3.55
C LEU A 202 19.03 4.06 4.23
N LYS A 203 18.34 2.97 4.58
CA LYS A 203 18.87 1.78 5.26
C LYS A 203 18.91 0.55 4.36
N HIS A 204 17.97 0.47 3.42
CA HIS A 204 17.82 -0.69 2.53
C HIS A 204 17.66 -0.25 1.08
N LEU A 205 18.60 -0.66 0.25
CA LEU A 205 18.60 -0.43 -1.19
C LEU A 205 18.69 -1.78 -1.92
N SER A 206 17.71 -2.08 -2.77
CA SER A 206 17.68 -3.27 -3.61
C SER A 206 17.76 -2.87 -5.08
N ILE A 207 18.90 -3.14 -5.73
CA ILE A 207 19.25 -2.70 -7.10
C ILE A 207 19.64 -3.86 -8.04
N SER A 208 19.16 -5.07 -7.78
CA SER A 208 19.49 -6.22 -8.63
C SER A 208 18.99 -6.00 -10.07
N TYR A 209 19.85 -6.36 -11.03
CA TYR A 209 19.54 -6.31 -12.47
C TYR A 209 19.28 -4.89 -13.01
N LEU A 210 19.97 -3.88 -12.50
CA LEU A 210 20.07 -2.58 -13.16
C LEU A 210 21.12 -2.64 -14.28
N LYS A 211 21.03 -1.72 -15.25
CA LYS A 211 22.10 -1.47 -16.22
C LYS A 211 23.20 -0.61 -15.57
N VAL A 212 23.86 -1.15 -14.58
CA VAL A 212 25.04 -0.49 -13.99
C VAL A 212 26.20 -0.73 -14.93
N ASN A 213 26.74 0.32 -15.51
CA ASN A 213 28.00 0.21 -16.24
C ASN A 213 29.09 0.03 -15.21
N ASN A 214 29.77 -1.13 -15.28
CA ASN A 214 31.01 -1.31 -14.53
C ASN A 214 32.01 -0.26 -15.02
N LEU A 215 32.23 0.78 -14.22
CA LEU A 215 33.42 1.64 -14.31
C LEU A 215 34.58 0.93 -13.67
#